data_ef78036650e82fc92d9f771979c64e4f
#
_entry.id   ef78036650e82fc92d9f771979c64e4f
#
_cell.length_a   1.000
_cell.length_b   1.000
_cell.length_c   1.000
_cell.angle_alpha   90.00
_cell.angle_beta   90.00
_cell.angle_gamma   90.00
#
_symmetry.space_group_name_H-M   'P 1'
#
loop_
_entity.id
_entity.type
_entity.pdbx_description
1 polymer ?
#
loop_
_entity_poly.entity_id
_entity_poly.type
_entity_poly.pdbx_seq_one_letter_code
_entity_poly.pdbx_strand_id
1 'polypeptide(L)'
;MYGIDTMGKLARMSVKNEELLYRLFGVNAELLIDHAWGWEPCTMEAVKAYRPETNSFSSGQVLQEPYSFKKARVVIQEMAEGMALNLVSKQLVTDQLVLTVGYDTESLTRPEISERYHGERTTNYYGKTVPKHVHSTFNFESPTSSSRLIMDGAAELYDRYVNPDLLIRRLNLTTNHVVTEASVATQQNAPQQLDLFTDYETLKKLKQEKNAQLDKERRMQEAQLKIKKRFGKNAILRGLNFEEGATAKERNKQIGGHKA
;
A
#
# COMPACT_ATOMS: atom_id res chain seq x y z
N MET A 1 24.96 28.52 9.35
CA MET A 1 24.26 28.16 8.09
C MET A 1 25.22 28.44 6.95
N TYR A 2 25.46 27.50 6.03
CA TYR A 2 26.55 27.59 5.04
C TYR A 2 26.23 28.46 3.81
N GLY A 3 25.07 29.11 3.78
CA GLY A 3 24.66 30.02 2.70
C GLY A 3 24.45 29.38 1.34
N ILE A 4 24.23 28.06 1.30
CA ILE A 4 23.95 27.27 0.09
C ILE A 4 22.42 27.20 -0.07
N ASP A 5 21.86 28.17 -0.80
CA ASP A 5 20.41 28.31 -0.99
C ASP A 5 19.98 28.18 -2.46
N THR A 6 20.94 27.94 -3.37
CA THR A 6 20.67 27.70 -4.80
C THR A 6 21.58 26.63 -5.36
N MET A 7 21.14 25.97 -6.46
CA MET A 7 21.93 24.94 -7.15
C MET A 7 23.27 25.50 -7.65
N GLY A 8 23.31 26.75 -8.13
CA GLY A 8 24.56 27.39 -8.53
C GLY A 8 25.54 27.63 -7.38
N LYS A 9 25.07 27.84 -6.13
CA LYS A 9 25.94 27.90 -4.95
C LYS A 9 26.42 26.52 -4.53
N LEU A 10 25.57 25.51 -4.69
CA LEU A 10 25.90 24.13 -4.43
C LEU A 10 26.98 23.65 -5.42
N ALA A 11 26.84 23.90 -6.73
CA ALA A 11 27.84 23.59 -7.74
C ALA A 11 29.19 24.25 -7.44
N ARG A 12 29.20 25.52 -7.04
CA ARG A 12 30.45 26.20 -6.62
C ARG A 12 31.04 25.61 -5.33
N MET A 13 30.18 25.17 -4.41
CA MET A 13 30.63 24.55 -3.16
C MET A 13 31.25 23.19 -3.43
N SER A 14 30.74 22.40 -4.40
CA SER A 14 31.32 21.11 -4.74
C SER A 14 32.77 21.20 -5.21
N VAL A 15 33.12 22.28 -5.91
CA VAL A 15 34.53 22.55 -6.31
C VAL A 15 35.39 23.00 -5.14
N LYS A 16 34.83 23.77 -4.20
CA LYS A 16 35.59 24.35 -3.08
C LYS A 16 35.75 23.41 -1.90
N ASN A 17 34.70 22.68 -1.56
CA ASN A 17 34.69 21.80 -0.41
C ASN A 17 33.58 20.76 -0.59
N GLU A 18 33.85 19.75 -1.42
CA GLU A 18 32.95 18.64 -1.69
C GLU A 18 32.67 17.79 -0.42
N GLU A 19 33.69 17.59 0.41
CA GLU A 19 33.58 16.83 1.65
C GLU A 19 32.51 17.40 2.61
N LEU A 20 32.34 18.72 2.62
CA LEU A 20 31.28 19.35 3.38
C LEU A 20 29.90 18.90 2.90
N LEU A 21 29.70 18.76 1.58
CA LEU A 21 28.43 18.31 1.01
C LEU A 21 28.16 16.85 1.36
N TYR A 22 29.17 15.97 1.29
CA TYR A 22 29.01 14.58 1.72
C TYR A 22 28.72 14.46 3.23
N ARG A 23 29.30 15.32 4.05
CA ARG A 23 29.01 15.36 5.50
C ARG A 23 27.58 15.81 5.79
N LEU A 24 27.03 16.73 4.98
CA LEU A 24 25.67 17.27 5.16
C LEU A 24 24.59 16.36 4.57
N PHE A 25 24.84 15.73 3.43
CA PHE A 25 23.83 15.02 2.62
C PHE A 25 24.12 13.52 2.45
N GLY A 26 25.25 13.01 2.95
CA GLY A 26 25.66 11.62 2.79
C GLY A 26 25.80 11.26 1.31
N VAL A 27 25.39 10.04 0.96
CA VAL A 27 25.44 9.52 -0.43
C VAL A 27 24.59 10.33 -1.42
N ASN A 28 23.62 11.09 -0.94
CA ASN A 28 22.80 11.96 -1.79
C ASN A 28 23.57 13.20 -2.28
N ALA A 29 24.75 13.50 -1.72
CA ALA A 29 25.57 14.63 -2.15
C ALA A 29 25.96 14.51 -3.63
N GLU A 30 26.29 13.31 -4.09
CA GLU A 30 26.67 13.04 -5.48
C GLU A 30 25.56 13.45 -6.45
N LEU A 31 24.33 12.94 -6.22
CA LEU A 31 23.17 13.32 -7.02
C LEU A 31 22.88 14.82 -7.01
N LEU A 32 23.04 15.46 -5.85
CA LEU A 32 22.82 16.91 -5.72
C LEU A 32 23.88 17.71 -6.49
N ILE A 33 25.13 17.26 -6.48
CA ILE A 33 26.23 17.87 -7.22
C ILE A 33 26.00 17.73 -8.72
N ASP A 34 25.69 16.51 -9.19
CA ASP A 34 25.40 16.24 -10.59
C ASP A 34 24.26 17.12 -11.12
N HIS A 35 23.14 17.15 -10.41
CA HIS A 35 22.00 17.99 -10.77
C HIS A 35 22.35 19.49 -10.73
N ALA A 36 23.21 19.91 -9.80
CA ALA A 36 23.65 21.31 -9.71
C ALA A 36 24.52 21.73 -10.91
N TRP A 37 25.22 20.78 -11.53
CA TRP A 37 25.97 20.95 -12.77
C TRP A 37 25.13 20.69 -14.03
N GLY A 38 23.83 20.33 -13.87
CA GLY A 38 22.92 20.03 -14.98
C GLY A 38 23.08 18.61 -15.53
N TRP A 39 23.71 17.73 -14.80
CA TRP A 39 23.87 16.32 -15.18
C TRP A 39 22.73 15.48 -14.60
N GLU A 40 22.03 14.72 -15.47
CA GLU A 40 21.00 13.76 -15.11
C GLU A 40 21.30 12.41 -15.78
N PRO A 41 21.92 11.44 -15.06
CA PRO A 41 22.27 10.16 -15.62
C PRO A 41 21.06 9.24 -15.85
N CYS A 42 19.95 9.50 -15.17
CA CYS A 42 18.76 8.67 -15.23
C CYS A 42 17.89 9.04 -16.44
N THR A 43 18.08 8.32 -17.54
CA THR A 43 17.27 8.51 -18.76
C THR A 43 15.88 7.88 -18.61
N MET A 44 14.93 8.32 -19.46
CA MET A 44 13.61 7.68 -19.52
C MET A 44 13.67 6.20 -19.92
N GLU A 45 14.69 5.79 -20.64
CA GLU A 45 14.96 4.40 -20.98
C GLU A 45 15.39 3.61 -19.73
N ALA A 46 16.30 4.17 -18.92
CA ALA A 46 16.73 3.59 -17.66
C ALA A 46 15.55 3.43 -16.68
N VAL A 47 14.67 4.43 -16.58
CA VAL A 47 13.44 4.36 -15.77
C VAL A 47 12.52 3.23 -16.24
N LYS A 48 12.33 3.07 -17.55
CA LYS A 48 11.50 1.99 -18.13
C LYS A 48 12.11 0.60 -17.93
N ALA A 49 13.45 0.51 -17.98
CA ALA A 49 14.18 -0.74 -17.80
C ALA A 49 14.33 -1.14 -16.33
N TYR A 50 14.16 -0.20 -15.40
CA TYR A 50 14.35 -0.45 -13.97
C TYR A 50 13.43 -1.58 -13.47
N ARG A 51 14.03 -2.51 -12.75
CA ARG A 51 13.33 -3.58 -12.03
C ARG A 51 13.66 -3.44 -10.55
N PRO A 52 12.66 -3.14 -9.70
CA PRO A 52 12.89 -3.02 -8.26
C PRO A 52 13.34 -4.35 -7.67
N GLU A 53 14.28 -4.31 -6.75
CA GLU A 53 14.75 -5.48 -6.00
C GLU A 53 13.71 -5.93 -4.96
N THR A 54 12.86 -4.99 -4.52
CA THR A 54 11.83 -5.27 -3.53
C THR A 54 10.54 -5.75 -4.19
N ASN A 55 10.05 -6.90 -3.75
CA ASN A 55 8.79 -7.48 -4.22
C ASN A 55 7.63 -7.01 -3.34
N SER A 56 7.29 -5.73 -3.42
CA SER A 56 6.16 -5.16 -2.68
C SER A 56 5.36 -4.17 -3.53
N PHE A 57 4.05 -4.07 -3.27
CA PHE A 57 3.18 -3.03 -3.79
C PHE A 57 2.56 -2.25 -2.65
N SER A 58 2.69 -0.94 -2.69
CA SER A 58 2.09 -0.04 -1.70
C SER A 58 1.05 0.87 -2.35
N SER A 59 -0.05 1.09 -1.63
CA SER A 59 -1.07 2.07 -1.98
C SER A 59 -1.32 2.96 -0.77
N GLY A 60 -1.06 4.26 -0.91
CA GLY A 60 -1.26 5.26 0.13
C GLY A 60 -2.36 6.25 -0.22
N GLN A 61 -3.04 6.76 0.81
CA GLN A 61 -4.01 7.83 0.67
C GLN A 61 -3.93 8.77 1.87
N VAL A 62 -3.82 10.08 1.58
CA VAL A 62 -4.07 11.14 2.55
C VAL A 62 -5.49 11.63 2.31
N LEU A 63 -6.32 11.53 3.34
CA LEU A 63 -7.72 11.95 3.28
C LEU A 63 -7.79 13.48 3.27
N GLN A 64 -8.74 14.07 2.56
CA GLN A 64 -8.89 15.52 2.46
C GLN A 64 -9.31 16.14 3.79
N GLU A 65 -10.11 15.42 4.55
CA GLU A 65 -10.57 15.76 5.90
C GLU A 65 -10.34 14.58 6.86
N PRO A 66 -10.35 14.79 8.18
CA PRO A 66 -10.29 13.71 9.15
C PRO A 66 -11.52 12.80 9.05
N TYR A 67 -11.30 11.50 8.88
CA TYR A 67 -12.37 10.51 8.79
C TYR A 67 -12.60 9.81 10.12
N SER A 68 -13.87 9.51 10.39
CA SER A 68 -14.23 8.56 11.45
C SER A 68 -13.78 7.14 11.10
N PHE A 69 -13.72 6.28 12.12
CA PHE A 69 -13.40 4.86 11.97
C PHE A 69 -14.23 4.20 10.86
N LYS A 70 -15.54 4.40 10.83
CA LYS A 70 -16.44 3.77 9.84
C LYS A 70 -16.13 4.23 8.41
N LYS A 71 -15.98 5.53 8.19
CA LYS A 71 -15.66 6.08 6.86
C LYS A 71 -14.30 5.60 6.35
N ALA A 72 -13.26 5.60 7.19
CA ALA A 72 -11.92 5.17 6.81
C ALA A 72 -11.85 3.66 6.54
N ARG A 73 -12.68 2.84 7.21
CA ARG A 73 -12.81 1.42 6.95
C ARG A 73 -13.28 1.12 5.51
N VAL A 74 -14.23 1.89 5.01
CA VAL A 74 -14.69 1.79 3.61
C VAL A 74 -13.52 2.04 2.66
N VAL A 75 -12.73 3.08 2.92
CA VAL A 75 -11.56 3.41 2.09
C VAL A 75 -10.51 2.28 2.09
N ILE A 76 -10.24 1.66 3.23
CA ILE A 76 -9.32 0.51 3.31
C ILE A 76 -9.81 -0.66 2.46
N GLN A 77 -11.11 -0.96 2.49
CA GLN A 77 -11.67 -2.02 1.66
C GLN A 77 -11.59 -1.70 0.16
N GLU A 78 -11.82 -0.44 -0.24
CA GLU A 78 -11.61 0.03 -1.61
C GLU A 78 -10.13 -0.10 -2.06
N MET A 79 -9.20 0.26 -1.17
CA MET A 79 -7.76 0.14 -1.44
C MET A 79 -7.36 -1.33 -1.60
N ALA A 80 -7.86 -2.21 -0.74
CA ALA A 80 -7.60 -3.64 -0.77
C ALA A 80 -8.11 -4.29 -2.07
N GLU A 81 -9.34 -3.94 -2.51
CA GLU A 81 -9.86 -4.40 -3.80
C GLU A 81 -9.00 -3.93 -4.98
N GLY A 82 -8.65 -2.65 -4.99
CA GLY A 82 -7.78 -2.08 -6.03
C GLY A 82 -6.42 -2.77 -6.09
N MET A 83 -5.86 -3.10 -4.94
CA MET A 83 -4.59 -3.82 -4.83
C MET A 83 -4.69 -5.26 -5.35
N ALA A 84 -5.74 -6.00 -4.97
CA ALA A 84 -6.00 -7.34 -5.47
C ALA A 84 -6.14 -7.36 -7.01
N LEU A 85 -6.91 -6.43 -7.58
CA LEU A 85 -7.05 -6.30 -9.03
C LEU A 85 -5.73 -5.94 -9.73
N ASN A 86 -4.86 -5.16 -9.08
CA ASN A 86 -3.53 -4.86 -9.60
C ASN A 86 -2.64 -6.11 -9.63
N LEU A 87 -2.65 -6.92 -8.56
CA LEU A 87 -1.95 -8.21 -8.52
C LEU A 87 -2.42 -9.12 -9.66
N VAL A 88 -3.75 -9.29 -9.80
CA VAL A 88 -4.36 -10.09 -10.89
C VAL A 88 -3.92 -9.61 -12.27
N SER A 89 -3.93 -8.29 -12.50
CA SER A 89 -3.55 -7.71 -13.80
C SER A 89 -2.10 -7.98 -14.20
N LYS A 90 -1.24 -8.25 -13.21
CA LYS A 90 0.20 -8.50 -13.36
C LYS A 90 0.57 -9.97 -13.18
N GLN A 91 -0.41 -10.85 -12.96
CA GLN A 91 -0.21 -12.27 -12.66
C GLN A 91 0.69 -12.50 -11.44
N LEU A 92 0.45 -11.73 -10.38
CA LEU A 92 1.20 -11.72 -9.14
C LEU A 92 0.32 -12.16 -7.98
N VAL A 93 0.94 -12.70 -6.94
CA VAL A 93 0.33 -13.09 -5.66
C VAL A 93 1.18 -12.59 -4.50
N THR A 94 0.58 -12.49 -3.33
CA THR A 94 1.23 -12.09 -2.07
C THR A 94 0.77 -13.00 -0.95
N ASP A 95 1.63 -13.21 0.03
CA ASP A 95 1.30 -13.93 1.27
C ASP A 95 1.23 -13.01 2.50
N GLN A 96 1.52 -11.69 2.32
CA GLN A 96 1.56 -10.76 3.42
C GLN A 96 0.95 -9.41 3.08
N LEU A 97 0.11 -8.90 3.98
CA LEU A 97 -0.49 -7.58 3.92
C LEU A 97 -0.06 -6.75 5.13
N VAL A 98 0.33 -5.51 4.90
CA VAL A 98 0.72 -4.55 5.95
C VAL A 98 -0.19 -3.35 5.89
N LEU A 99 -0.80 -3.01 7.01
CA LEU A 99 -1.63 -1.83 7.21
C LEU A 99 -0.88 -0.79 8.05
N THR A 100 -0.85 0.45 7.57
CA THR A 100 -0.39 1.60 8.37
C THR A 100 -1.49 2.67 8.37
N VAL A 101 -1.93 3.10 9.55
CA VAL A 101 -2.96 4.12 9.74
C VAL A 101 -2.41 5.27 10.57
N GLY A 102 -2.41 6.46 9.99
CA GLY A 102 -2.02 7.69 10.68
C GLY A 102 -3.25 8.50 11.11
N TYR A 103 -3.24 8.90 12.37
CA TYR A 103 -4.31 9.71 12.94
C TYR A 103 -4.13 11.20 12.68
N ASP A 104 -5.25 11.94 12.73
CA ASP A 104 -5.24 13.39 12.59
C ASP A 104 -4.91 14.08 13.90
N THR A 105 -4.31 15.28 13.81
CA THR A 105 -4.03 16.17 14.95
C THR A 105 -5.29 16.55 15.71
N GLU A 106 -6.44 16.63 15.02
CA GLU A 106 -7.73 16.95 15.64
C GLU A 106 -8.14 15.94 16.72
N SER A 107 -7.67 14.70 16.64
CA SER A 107 -7.88 13.69 17.70
C SER A 107 -7.37 14.14 19.08
N LEU A 108 -6.34 14.99 19.12
CA LEU A 108 -5.76 15.51 20.38
C LEU A 108 -6.22 16.93 20.72
N THR A 109 -6.86 17.63 19.80
CA THR A 109 -7.38 19.00 20.01
C THR A 109 -8.86 19.03 20.33
N ARG A 110 -9.62 17.98 20.01
CA ARG A 110 -11.03 17.84 20.40
C ARG A 110 -11.12 17.30 21.83
N PRO A 111 -11.71 18.06 22.79
CA PRO A 111 -11.75 17.64 24.20
C PRO A 111 -12.37 16.27 24.40
N GLU A 112 -13.51 16.00 23.70
CA GLU A 112 -14.24 14.74 23.80
C GLU A 112 -13.43 13.50 23.37
N ILE A 113 -12.42 13.68 22.53
CA ILE A 113 -11.51 12.60 22.10
C ILE A 113 -10.25 12.58 22.96
N SER A 114 -9.66 13.76 23.17
CA SER A 114 -8.39 13.93 23.88
C SER A 114 -8.45 13.46 25.33
N GLU A 115 -9.57 13.67 26.03
CA GLU A 115 -9.81 13.23 27.42
C GLU A 115 -9.89 11.70 27.54
N ARG A 116 -10.36 11.01 26.50
CA ARG A 116 -10.50 9.54 26.47
C ARG A 116 -9.23 8.85 25.97
N TYR A 117 -8.37 9.57 25.25
CA TYR A 117 -7.19 8.97 24.67
C TYR A 117 -6.00 8.99 25.62
N HIS A 118 -5.66 7.82 26.18
CA HIS A 118 -4.51 7.59 27.06
C HIS A 118 -3.35 6.84 26.36
N GLY A 119 -3.43 6.68 25.03
CA GLY A 119 -2.43 5.96 24.26
C GLY A 119 -1.17 6.79 24.00
N GLU A 120 -0.20 6.14 23.36
CA GLU A 120 1.08 6.73 23.00
C GLU A 120 0.93 7.85 21.95
N ARG A 121 1.71 8.93 22.13
CA ARG A 121 1.75 10.09 21.25
C ARG A 121 3.10 10.18 20.57
N THR A 122 3.13 10.68 19.34
CA THR A 122 4.35 10.87 18.56
C THR A 122 4.33 12.24 17.86
N THR A 123 5.47 12.69 17.39
CA THR A 123 5.58 13.92 16.61
C THR A 123 5.62 13.56 15.13
N ASN A 124 4.75 14.17 14.34
CA ASN A 124 4.76 13.98 12.89
C ASN A 124 5.89 14.79 12.21
N TYR A 125 6.04 14.60 10.89
CA TYR A 125 7.06 15.31 10.07
C TYR A 125 6.99 16.84 10.20
N TYR A 126 5.82 17.40 10.49
CA TYR A 126 5.60 18.84 10.63
C TYR A 126 5.77 19.36 12.07
N GLY A 127 6.33 18.54 12.97
CA GLY A 127 6.53 18.90 14.36
C GLY A 127 5.25 18.91 15.23
N LYS A 128 4.11 18.43 14.71
CA LYS A 128 2.85 18.38 15.45
C LYS A 128 2.71 17.06 16.19
N THR A 129 2.21 17.13 17.43
CA THR A 129 1.89 15.95 18.23
C THR A 129 0.61 15.29 17.68
N VAL A 130 0.68 13.99 17.46
CA VAL A 130 -0.42 13.13 16.99
C VAL A 130 -0.47 11.83 17.78
N PRO A 131 -1.61 11.12 17.83
CA PRO A 131 -1.60 9.74 18.32
C PRO A 131 -0.64 8.87 17.51
N LYS A 132 0.03 7.92 18.18
CA LYS A 132 0.93 6.99 17.50
C LYS A 132 0.17 6.25 16.39
N HIS A 133 0.78 6.22 15.21
CA HIS A 133 0.21 5.50 14.07
C HIS A 133 0.12 3.98 14.33
N VAL A 134 -0.86 3.34 13.75
CA VAL A 134 -0.95 1.89 13.70
C VAL A 134 -0.04 1.37 12.59
N HIS A 135 0.68 0.30 12.87
CA HIS A 135 1.42 -0.48 11.89
C HIS A 135 1.27 -1.95 12.24
N SER A 136 0.63 -2.72 11.39
CA SER A 136 0.31 -4.12 11.66
C SER A 136 0.34 -4.96 10.39
N THR A 137 0.59 -6.27 10.56
CA THR A 137 0.82 -7.22 9.48
C THR A 137 -0.15 -8.39 9.58
N PHE A 138 -0.68 -8.81 8.44
CA PHE A 138 -1.49 -10.01 8.25
C PHE A 138 -0.78 -10.96 7.29
N ASN A 139 -0.64 -12.24 7.70
CA ASN A 139 -0.07 -13.27 6.84
C ASN A 139 -1.18 -14.19 6.36
N PHE A 140 -1.23 -14.41 5.05
CA PHE A 140 -2.14 -15.37 4.44
C PHE A 140 -1.57 -16.79 4.55
N GLU A 141 -2.42 -17.79 4.68
CA GLU A 141 -2.00 -19.21 4.72
C GLU A 141 -1.26 -19.64 3.46
N SER A 142 -1.56 -19.01 2.34
CA SER A 142 -0.92 -19.26 1.04
C SER A 142 -0.94 -18.00 0.20
N PRO A 143 0.04 -17.84 -0.73
CA PRO A 143 0.06 -16.69 -1.64
C PRO A 143 -1.25 -16.56 -2.41
N THR A 144 -1.81 -15.34 -2.47
CA THR A 144 -3.12 -15.06 -3.03
C THR A 144 -3.18 -13.74 -3.78
N SER A 145 -4.10 -13.65 -4.75
CA SER A 145 -4.57 -12.40 -5.37
C SER A 145 -6.10 -12.26 -5.29
N SER A 146 -6.74 -13.09 -4.46
CA SER A 146 -8.19 -13.05 -4.22
C SER A 146 -8.59 -11.71 -3.59
N SER A 147 -9.51 -10.99 -4.26
CA SER A 147 -10.07 -9.74 -3.72
C SER A 147 -10.74 -9.96 -2.38
N ARG A 148 -11.45 -11.09 -2.23
CA ARG A 148 -12.15 -11.44 -0.98
C ARG A 148 -11.15 -11.61 0.16
N LEU A 149 -10.14 -12.46 -0.01
CA LEU A 149 -9.17 -12.74 1.05
C LEU A 149 -8.36 -11.48 1.44
N ILE A 150 -7.96 -10.67 0.45
CA ILE A 150 -7.19 -9.44 0.69
C ILE A 150 -8.07 -8.39 1.38
N MET A 151 -9.34 -8.25 1.00
CA MET A 151 -10.28 -7.34 1.66
C MET A 151 -10.61 -7.80 3.09
N ASP A 152 -10.82 -9.10 3.31
CA ASP A 152 -11.09 -9.68 4.64
C ASP A 152 -9.88 -9.47 5.56
N GLY A 153 -8.65 -9.76 5.09
CA GLY A 153 -7.44 -9.54 5.86
C GLY A 153 -7.19 -8.06 6.17
N ALA A 154 -7.48 -7.15 5.23
CA ALA A 154 -7.39 -5.72 5.46
C ALA A 154 -8.43 -5.23 6.49
N ALA A 155 -9.65 -5.75 6.42
CA ALA A 155 -10.72 -5.43 7.37
C ALA A 155 -10.37 -5.95 8.78
N GLU A 156 -9.85 -7.18 8.90
CA GLU A 156 -9.42 -7.76 10.18
C GLU A 156 -8.31 -6.93 10.81
N LEU A 157 -7.27 -6.56 10.05
CA LEU A 157 -6.21 -5.67 10.55
C LEU A 157 -6.77 -4.35 11.05
N TYR A 158 -7.67 -3.75 10.27
CA TYR A 158 -8.27 -2.48 10.60
C TYR A 158 -9.12 -2.57 11.87
N ASP A 159 -10.06 -3.51 11.92
CA ASP A 159 -11.00 -3.67 13.03
C ASP A 159 -10.29 -4.05 14.35
N ARG A 160 -9.15 -4.77 14.26
CA ARG A 160 -8.39 -5.24 15.44
C ARG A 160 -7.46 -4.18 16.02
N TYR A 161 -6.82 -3.37 15.18
CA TYR A 161 -5.70 -2.52 15.63
C TYR A 161 -6.00 -1.02 15.58
N VAL A 162 -6.97 -0.57 14.78
CA VAL A 162 -7.28 0.86 14.67
C VAL A 162 -8.19 1.28 15.81
N ASN A 163 -7.84 2.36 16.49
CA ASN A 163 -8.66 2.90 17.58
C ASN A 163 -9.92 3.56 17.00
N PRO A 164 -11.14 3.10 17.38
CA PRO A 164 -12.40 3.60 16.83
C PRO A 164 -12.75 5.03 17.26
N ASP A 165 -12.16 5.55 18.34
CA ASP A 165 -12.43 6.88 18.87
C ASP A 165 -11.58 7.97 18.22
N LEU A 166 -10.54 7.60 17.45
CA LEU A 166 -9.62 8.55 16.85
C LEU A 166 -9.99 8.88 15.40
N LEU A 167 -9.68 10.10 15.01
CA LEU A 167 -9.84 10.58 13.65
C LEU A 167 -8.66 10.17 12.76
N ILE A 168 -8.94 9.66 11.59
CA ILE A 168 -7.96 9.08 10.67
C ILE A 168 -7.67 10.08 9.56
N ARG A 169 -6.38 10.27 9.24
CA ARG A 169 -5.91 11.18 8.21
C ARG A 169 -5.14 10.49 7.09
N ARG A 170 -4.43 9.43 7.41
CA ARG A 170 -3.55 8.76 6.47
C ARG A 170 -3.76 7.25 6.51
N LEU A 171 -3.89 6.65 5.34
CA LEU A 171 -4.04 5.22 5.16
C LEU A 171 -2.96 4.73 4.21
N ASN A 172 -2.31 3.65 4.54
CA ASN A 172 -1.38 2.96 3.66
C ASN A 172 -1.56 1.46 3.78
N LEU A 173 -1.65 0.79 2.64
CA LEU A 173 -1.77 -0.65 2.53
C LEU A 173 -0.67 -1.15 1.61
N THR A 174 0.10 -2.14 2.07
CA THR A 174 1.24 -2.70 1.35
C THR A 174 1.12 -4.21 1.29
N THR A 175 1.32 -4.80 0.11
CA THR A 175 1.54 -6.23 -0.05
C THR A 175 3.02 -6.51 -0.15
N ASN A 176 3.53 -7.43 0.66
CA ASN A 176 4.92 -7.86 0.65
C ASN A 176 5.05 -9.27 0.07
N HIS A 177 6.27 -9.74 -0.13
CA HIS A 177 6.60 -11.06 -0.67
C HIS A 177 5.84 -11.35 -1.97
N VAL A 178 5.73 -10.33 -2.81
CA VAL A 178 5.01 -10.44 -4.08
C VAL A 178 5.84 -11.29 -5.05
N VAL A 179 5.22 -12.35 -5.55
CA VAL A 179 5.83 -13.31 -6.48
C VAL A 179 4.90 -13.58 -7.65
N THR A 180 5.42 -14.18 -8.73
CA THR A 180 4.59 -14.57 -9.88
C THR A 180 3.74 -15.79 -9.54
N GLU A 181 2.53 -15.87 -10.08
CA GLU A 181 1.67 -17.06 -9.95
C GLU A 181 2.38 -18.34 -10.41
N ALA A 182 3.17 -18.23 -11.48
CA ALA A 182 3.94 -19.36 -12.04
C ALA A 182 4.98 -19.91 -11.05
N SER A 183 5.64 -19.05 -10.27
CA SER A 183 6.64 -19.51 -9.28
C SER A 183 6.02 -20.29 -8.14
N VAL A 184 4.81 -19.89 -7.70
CA VAL A 184 4.07 -20.60 -6.64
C VAL A 184 3.57 -21.95 -7.12
N ALA A 185 3.07 -22.06 -8.36
CA ALA A 185 2.63 -23.31 -8.94
C ALA A 185 3.76 -24.37 -8.98
N THR A 186 4.98 -23.93 -9.22
CA THR A 186 6.16 -24.82 -9.22
C THR A 186 6.50 -25.33 -7.82
N GLN A 187 6.35 -24.49 -6.78
CA GLN A 187 6.63 -24.88 -5.39
C GLN A 187 5.55 -25.82 -4.80
N GLN A 188 4.27 -25.65 -5.20
CA GLN A 188 3.17 -26.50 -4.70
C GLN A 188 3.24 -27.95 -5.21
N ASN A 189 4.00 -28.22 -6.24
CA ASN A 189 4.21 -29.58 -6.77
C ASN A 189 5.32 -30.37 -6.04
N ALA A 190 5.92 -29.82 -4.99
CA ALA A 190 6.87 -30.55 -4.16
C ALA A 190 6.14 -31.68 -3.37
N PRO A 191 6.72 -32.88 -3.27
CA PRO A 191 6.10 -33.98 -2.52
C PRO A 191 5.94 -33.59 -1.06
N GLN A 192 4.70 -33.61 -0.57
CA GLN A 192 4.39 -33.41 0.84
C GLN A 192 4.47 -34.75 1.59
N GLN A 193 5.14 -34.75 2.72
CA GLN A 193 5.12 -35.90 3.62
C GLN A 193 3.71 -36.05 4.19
N LEU A 194 3.12 -37.24 3.99
CA LEU A 194 1.79 -37.56 4.45
C LEU A 194 1.81 -37.90 5.95
N ASP A 195 0.89 -37.35 6.70
CA ASP A 195 0.68 -37.69 8.12
C ASP A 195 -0.36 -38.82 8.21
N LEU A 196 -0.08 -39.85 9.06
CA LEU A 196 -0.90 -41.05 9.22
C LEU A 196 -2.26 -40.78 9.89
N PHE A 197 -2.45 -39.67 10.55
CA PHE A 197 -3.66 -39.35 11.34
C PHE A 197 -4.61 -38.37 10.64
N THR A 198 -4.27 -37.92 9.43
CA THR A 198 -5.02 -36.91 8.72
C THR A 198 -6.03 -37.55 7.73
N ASP A 199 -7.31 -37.17 7.78
CA ASP A 199 -8.32 -37.55 6.79
C ASP A 199 -8.08 -36.78 5.48
N TYR A 200 -7.30 -37.43 4.59
CA TYR A 200 -6.95 -36.88 3.29
C TYR A 200 -8.11 -36.73 2.32
N GLU A 201 -9.15 -37.54 2.46
CA GLU A 201 -10.32 -37.44 1.57
C GLU A 201 -11.14 -36.18 1.86
N THR A 202 -11.37 -35.89 3.15
CA THR A 202 -12.07 -34.68 3.57
C THR A 202 -11.23 -33.44 3.24
N LEU A 203 -9.92 -33.47 3.50
CA LEU A 203 -9.03 -32.36 3.12
C LEU A 203 -8.98 -32.10 1.61
N LYS A 204 -8.96 -33.17 0.81
CA LYS A 204 -8.97 -33.08 -0.66
C LYS A 204 -10.25 -32.42 -1.17
N LYS A 205 -11.41 -32.81 -0.62
CA LYS A 205 -12.71 -32.20 -0.96
C LYS A 205 -12.74 -30.72 -0.61
N LEU A 206 -12.36 -30.35 0.62
CA LEU A 206 -12.29 -28.94 1.06
C LEU A 206 -11.33 -28.11 0.19
N LYS A 207 -10.17 -28.67 -0.16
CA LYS A 207 -9.21 -28.00 -1.05
C LYS A 207 -9.76 -27.83 -2.47
N GLN A 208 -10.49 -28.81 -2.98
CA GLN A 208 -11.15 -28.72 -4.29
C GLN A 208 -12.24 -27.64 -4.29
N GLU A 209 -13.09 -27.59 -3.25
CA GLU A 209 -14.12 -26.56 -3.12
C GLU A 209 -13.52 -25.16 -2.99
N LYS A 210 -12.47 -24.99 -2.16
CA LYS A 210 -11.73 -23.73 -2.01
C LYS A 210 -11.15 -23.29 -3.35
N ASN A 211 -10.52 -24.20 -4.09
CA ASN A 211 -9.95 -23.90 -5.41
C ASN A 211 -11.01 -23.52 -6.43
N ALA A 212 -12.14 -24.26 -6.47
CA ALA A 212 -13.25 -23.93 -7.38
C ALA A 212 -13.84 -22.53 -7.11
N GLN A 213 -13.91 -22.11 -5.83
CA GLN A 213 -14.32 -20.76 -5.46
C GLN A 213 -13.31 -19.72 -5.92
N LEU A 214 -12.01 -19.96 -5.71
CA LEU A 214 -10.93 -19.06 -6.15
C LEU A 214 -10.90 -18.93 -7.68
N ASP A 215 -11.09 -20.03 -8.42
CA ASP A 215 -11.16 -20.01 -9.88
C ASP A 215 -12.37 -19.21 -10.40
N LYS A 216 -13.52 -19.33 -9.74
CA LYS A 216 -14.70 -18.53 -10.07
C LYS A 216 -14.45 -17.05 -9.80
N GLU A 217 -13.86 -16.73 -8.66
CA GLU A 217 -13.48 -15.35 -8.31
C GLU A 217 -12.47 -14.79 -9.32
N ARG A 218 -11.46 -15.56 -9.69
CA ARG A 218 -10.46 -15.19 -10.68
C ARG A 218 -11.07 -14.78 -12.02
N ARG A 219 -11.97 -15.60 -12.55
CA ARG A 219 -12.69 -15.29 -13.80
C ARG A 219 -13.49 -13.98 -13.68
N MET A 220 -14.10 -13.73 -12.53
CA MET A 220 -14.83 -12.50 -12.28
C MET A 220 -13.89 -11.28 -12.21
N GLN A 221 -12.74 -11.39 -11.55
CA GLN A 221 -11.71 -10.34 -11.50
C GLN A 221 -11.17 -10.00 -12.90
N GLU A 222 -10.90 -11.03 -13.72
CA GLU A 222 -10.45 -10.83 -15.11
C GLU A 222 -11.51 -10.16 -15.99
N ALA A 223 -12.78 -10.56 -15.84
CA ALA A 223 -13.88 -9.90 -16.54
C ALA A 223 -14.02 -8.43 -16.11
N GLN A 224 -13.91 -8.15 -14.81
CA GLN A 224 -13.93 -6.81 -14.25
C GLN A 224 -12.76 -5.95 -14.81
N LEU A 225 -11.55 -6.51 -14.88
CA LEU A 225 -10.38 -5.83 -15.46
C LEU A 225 -10.58 -5.53 -16.94
N LYS A 226 -11.14 -6.46 -17.74
CA LYS A 226 -11.47 -6.24 -19.16
C LYS A 226 -12.47 -5.10 -19.34
N ILE A 227 -13.52 -5.06 -18.51
CA ILE A 227 -14.52 -3.98 -18.53
C ILE A 227 -13.86 -2.64 -18.16
N LYS A 228 -13.09 -2.58 -17.07
CA LYS A 228 -12.40 -1.36 -16.64
C LYS A 228 -11.39 -0.87 -17.67
N LYS A 229 -10.70 -1.77 -18.38
CA LYS A 229 -9.76 -1.42 -19.46
C LYS A 229 -10.46 -0.82 -20.66
N ARG A 230 -11.65 -1.34 -21.01
CA ARG A 230 -12.39 -0.91 -22.21
C ARG A 230 -13.23 0.35 -21.99
N PHE A 231 -13.85 0.48 -20.83
CA PHE A 231 -14.86 1.49 -20.57
C PHE A 231 -14.47 2.48 -19.44
N GLY A 232 -13.26 2.35 -18.89
CA GLY A 232 -12.73 3.19 -17.82
C GLY A 232 -12.87 2.59 -16.42
N LYS A 233 -12.09 3.11 -15.48
CA LYS A 233 -11.97 2.58 -14.12
C LYS A 233 -13.30 2.56 -13.34
N ASN A 234 -14.21 3.47 -13.66
CA ASN A 234 -15.53 3.60 -13.02
C ASN A 234 -16.66 2.85 -13.74
N ALA A 235 -16.36 2.10 -14.81
CA ALA A 235 -17.38 1.39 -15.59
C ALA A 235 -18.07 0.26 -14.78
N ILE A 236 -17.39 -0.29 -13.78
CA ILE A 236 -17.94 -1.26 -12.84
C ILE A 236 -17.44 -0.94 -11.44
N LEU A 237 -18.36 -0.76 -10.51
CA LEU A 237 -18.12 -0.41 -9.11
C LEU A 237 -18.90 -1.38 -8.22
N ARG A 238 -18.42 -1.59 -6.99
CA ARG A 238 -19.15 -2.33 -5.96
C ARG A 238 -20.11 -1.39 -5.20
N GLY A 239 -21.11 -1.94 -4.52
CA GLY A 239 -21.96 -1.17 -3.62
C GLY A 239 -21.17 -0.36 -2.58
N LEU A 240 -20.08 -0.93 -2.06
CA LEU A 240 -19.14 -0.27 -1.16
C LEU A 240 -18.65 1.11 -1.68
N ASN A 241 -18.46 1.26 -2.98
CA ASN A 241 -17.98 2.53 -3.58
C ASN A 241 -19.02 3.65 -3.58
N PHE A 242 -20.23 3.39 -3.07
CA PHE A 242 -21.31 4.36 -2.90
C PHE A 242 -21.63 4.62 -1.43
N GLU A 243 -20.93 3.98 -0.50
CA GLU A 243 -21.08 4.24 0.92
C GLU A 243 -20.45 5.58 1.31
N GLU A 244 -20.89 6.10 2.45
CA GLU A 244 -20.38 7.35 3.01
C GLU A 244 -18.88 7.20 3.34
N GLY A 245 -18.06 8.07 2.81
CA GLY A 245 -16.59 8.02 2.94
C GLY A 245 -15.87 7.32 1.80
N ALA A 246 -16.57 6.66 0.87
CA ALA A 246 -15.95 6.05 -0.30
C ALA A 246 -15.23 7.09 -1.17
N THR A 247 -14.01 6.76 -1.61
CA THR A 247 -13.12 7.67 -2.35
C THR A 247 -12.76 7.14 -3.74
N ALA A 248 -12.94 5.86 -4.02
CA ALA A 248 -12.45 5.22 -5.24
C ALA A 248 -12.99 5.87 -6.52
N LYS A 249 -14.27 6.25 -6.56
CA LYS A 249 -14.91 6.88 -7.72
C LYS A 249 -14.22 8.19 -8.12
N GLU A 250 -13.88 9.03 -7.13
CA GLU A 250 -13.19 10.30 -7.37
C GLU A 250 -11.69 10.09 -7.63
N ARG A 251 -11.05 9.17 -6.93
CA ARG A 251 -9.64 8.80 -7.18
C ARG A 251 -9.41 8.24 -8.58
N ASN A 252 -10.34 7.48 -9.11
CA ASN A 252 -10.25 6.93 -10.46
C ASN A 252 -10.23 8.01 -11.56
N LYS A 253 -10.66 9.24 -11.26
CA LYS A 253 -10.61 10.41 -12.16
C LYS A 253 -9.29 11.18 -12.03
N GLN A 254 -8.43 10.83 -11.08
CA GLN A 254 -7.16 11.52 -10.84
C GLN A 254 -6.03 10.89 -11.66
N ILE A 255 -5.07 11.72 -12.05
CA ILE A 255 -3.82 11.32 -12.68
C ILE A 255 -2.68 11.71 -11.72
N GLY A 256 -1.89 10.71 -11.27
CA GLY A 256 -0.80 10.95 -10.34
C GLY A 256 -1.21 11.56 -8.99
N GLY A 257 -2.47 11.35 -8.56
CA GLY A 257 -3.01 11.91 -7.32
C GLY A 257 -3.57 13.32 -7.44
N HIS A 258 -3.56 13.91 -8.63
CA HIS A 258 -4.12 15.24 -8.92
C HIS A 258 -5.36 15.13 -9.80
N LYS A 259 -6.29 16.10 -9.65
CA LYS A 259 -7.41 16.22 -10.59
C LYS A 259 -6.85 16.58 -11.95
N ALA A 260 -7.27 15.81 -12.98
CA ALA A 260 -6.97 16.11 -14.38
C ALA A 260 -7.78 17.29 -14.87
#